data_21db88fcfaa314b01e20b7f30808a7fb
#
_entry.id   21db88fcfaa314b01e20b7f30808a7fb
#
_cell.length_a   1.000
_cell.length_b   1.000
_cell.length_c   1.000
_cell.angle_alpha   90.00
_cell.angle_beta   90.00
_cell.angle_gamma   90.00
#
_symmetry.space_group_name_H-M   'P 1'
#
loop_
_entity.id
_entity.type
_entity.pdbx_description
1 polymer ?
#
loop_
_entity_poly.entity_id
_entity_poly.type
_entity_poly.pdbx_seq_one_letter_code
_entity_poly.pdbx_strand_id
1 'polypeptide(L)'
;MVSQTVLTTPQHPGRTQRGSESDSSLDEIAEQKQKLFVAALGKHGKDLNDSASPKRWKSFWTSFRYLANLTPKKVDDFMASYVIYNLDWSNEQQMTEVLGPNYQEKVGDCLKSYYGVLNHLCALGDVEKMYIPPLMSRKASVLENQILYERSIAHEIGLSAGDKVLDLGCGRGRVAAHMAQHSGAHVTGLNIDPNQIAQAKAFNEDRGLQNNFIQQDFNSLPLPFADESFDAFYQIQALSLCKDLPALFREVFRVVKPGSKISLLDWISLPAYEPKNAEHAELMRRVKPLIGAVGTPTQESLETALIESGFEIIKSENASIDGLQAPLIDTVDLYFRTLRQVILALVKLHVLPRHFKTLINRLCLDGQAFVKMDNMRLATTSYSIIAQKPRA
;
A
#
# COMPACT_ATOMS: atom_id res chain seq x y z
N MET A 1 14.06 46.86 -68.71
CA MET A 1 13.96 47.59 -67.43
C MET A 1 13.13 46.70 -66.54
N VAL A 2 13.77 45.96 -65.68
CA VAL A 2 13.13 45.00 -64.73
C VAL A 2 13.52 45.50 -63.36
N SER A 3 12.51 45.89 -62.59
CA SER A 3 12.63 46.39 -61.20
C SER A 3 12.72 45.21 -60.26
N GLN A 4 13.79 45.13 -59.49
CA GLN A 4 13.95 44.18 -58.42
C GLN A 4 13.24 44.68 -57.14
N THR A 5 12.27 43.95 -56.66
CA THR A 5 11.64 44.23 -55.40
C THR A 5 12.31 43.34 -54.31
N VAL A 6 12.94 44.00 -53.34
CA VAL A 6 13.56 43.35 -52.15
C VAL A 6 12.48 42.98 -51.13
N LEU A 7 12.38 41.71 -50.83
CA LEU A 7 11.55 41.18 -49.73
C LEU A 7 12.29 41.27 -48.37
N THR A 8 11.81 42.12 -47.49
CA THR A 8 12.25 42.23 -46.10
C THR A 8 11.54 41.19 -45.25
N THR A 9 12.32 40.38 -44.58
CA THR A 9 11.87 39.39 -43.57
C THR A 9 11.42 40.11 -42.30
N PRO A 10 10.29 39.71 -41.65
CA PRO A 10 9.91 40.28 -40.37
C PRO A 10 10.73 39.65 -39.24
N GLN A 11 11.29 40.48 -38.37
CA GLN A 11 11.94 40.11 -37.11
C GLN A 11 10.87 39.65 -36.12
N HIS A 12 11.11 38.47 -35.49
CA HIS A 12 10.34 37.98 -34.33
C HIS A 12 10.66 38.84 -33.09
N PRO A 13 9.65 39.25 -32.34
CA PRO A 13 9.87 39.90 -31.05
C PRO A 13 10.35 38.89 -30.00
N GLY A 14 11.26 39.34 -29.17
CA GLY A 14 11.99 38.59 -28.16
C GLY A 14 11.14 37.76 -27.20
N ARG A 15 11.62 36.57 -26.94
CA ARG A 15 11.14 35.64 -25.94
C ARG A 15 11.43 36.21 -24.56
N THR A 16 10.43 36.81 -23.94
CA THR A 16 10.49 37.23 -22.54
C THR A 16 10.68 36.01 -21.63
N GLN A 17 11.79 35.98 -20.91
CA GLN A 17 12.05 35.13 -19.79
C GLN A 17 11.02 35.41 -18.70
N ARG A 18 9.95 34.61 -18.64
CA ARG A 18 9.06 34.44 -17.49
C ARG A 18 8.92 32.94 -17.22
N GLY A 19 9.79 32.39 -16.40
CA GLY A 19 9.77 30.97 -16.08
C GLY A 19 10.65 30.52 -14.91
N SER A 20 11.42 31.43 -14.26
CA SER A 20 12.35 31.02 -13.22
C SER A 20 11.95 31.49 -11.79
N GLU A 21 11.03 32.42 -11.64
CA GLU A 21 10.63 32.91 -10.30
C GLU A 21 9.43 32.17 -9.70
N SER A 22 8.58 31.50 -10.49
CA SER A 22 7.44 30.75 -9.96
C SER A 22 7.81 29.34 -9.47
N ASP A 23 8.83 28.72 -10.05
CA ASP A 23 9.31 27.39 -9.63
C ASP A 23 10.05 27.46 -8.28
N SER A 24 10.88 28.49 -8.07
CA SER A 24 11.61 28.65 -6.80
C SER A 24 10.69 28.89 -5.59
N SER A 25 9.57 29.59 -5.78
CA SER A 25 8.61 29.85 -4.70
C SER A 25 7.78 28.64 -4.30
N LEU A 26 7.48 27.74 -5.24
CA LEU A 26 6.77 26.49 -4.97
C LEU A 26 7.68 25.49 -4.25
N ASP A 27 8.94 25.43 -4.65
CA ASP A 27 9.96 24.59 -3.97
C ASP A 27 10.25 25.10 -2.55
N GLU A 28 10.33 26.40 -2.34
CA GLU A 28 10.50 27.00 -1.00
C GLU A 28 9.29 26.75 -0.10
N ILE A 29 8.06 26.84 -0.63
CA ILE A 29 6.83 26.53 0.10
C ILE A 29 6.75 25.04 0.45
N ALA A 30 7.13 24.16 -0.46
CA ALA A 30 7.19 22.72 -0.25
C ALA A 30 8.24 22.36 0.82
N GLU A 31 9.42 22.97 0.74
CA GLU A 31 10.50 22.79 1.72
C GLU A 31 10.12 23.36 3.10
N GLN A 32 9.43 24.48 3.15
CA GLN A 32 8.97 25.10 4.39
C GLN A 32 7.84 24.29 5.04
N LYS A 33 6.88 23.78 4.27
CA LYS A 33 5.87 22.81 4.73
C LYS A 33 6.53 21.54 5.26
N GLN A 34 7.53 21.02 4.56
CA GLN A 34 8.30 19.86 4.99
C GLN A 34 9.08 20.12 6.27
N LYS A 35 9.71 21.29 6.42
CA LYS A 35 10.42 21.68 7.65
C LYS A 35 9.46 21.84 8.83
N LEU A 36 8.29 22.46 8.64
CA LEU A 36 7.25 22.59 9.66
C LEU A 36 6.67 21.23 10.06
N PHE A 37 6.45 20.35 9.09
CA PHE A 37 5.97 18.98 9.31
C PHE A 37 7.01 18.15 10.08
N VAL A 38 8.28 18.19 9.67
CA VAL A 38 9.39 17.51 10.37
C VAL A 38 9.62 18.11 11.76
N ALA A 39 9.47 19.41 11.95
CA ALA A 39 9.59 20.08 13.26
C ALA A 39 8.42 19.72 14.20
N ALA A 40 7.19 19.60 13.67
CA ALA A 40 6.05 19.10 14.43
C ALA A 40 6.22 17.63 14.86
N LEU A 41 6.88 16.81 14.02
CA LEU A 41 7.23 15.42 14.32
C LEU A 41 8.45 15.28 15.24
N GLY A 42 9.36 16.26 15.24
CA GLY A 42 10.66 16.21 15.92
C GLY A 42 10.63 16.25 17.45
N LYS A 43 9.49 16.58 18.08
CA LYS A 43 9.34 16.49 19.54
C LYS A 43 9.24 15.06 20.08
N HIS A 44 9.07 14.07 19.22
CA HIS A 44 8.93 12.66 19.58
C HIS A 44 10.00 11.75 18.91
N GLY A 45 11.16 12.31 18.56
CA GLY A 45 12.24 11.59 17.87
C GLY A 45 12.85 10.38 18.61
N LYS A 46 12.41 10.10 19.85
CA LYS A 46 12.77 8.87 20.57
C LYS A 46 11.97 7.65 20.14
N ASP A 47 10.75 7.86 19.61
CA ASP A 47 9.84 6.76 19.21
C ASP A 47 10.17 6.17 17.82
N LEU A 48 10.94 6.90 17.01
CA LEU A 48 11.45 6.40 15.71
C LEU A 48 12.54 5.33 15.87
N ASN A 49 13.14 5.22 17.06
CA ASN A 49 14.24 4.29 17.37
C ASN A 49 13.79 2.93 17.92
N ASP A 50 12.52 2.54 17.77
CA ASP A 50 12.05 1.17 18.09
C ASP A 50 12.65 0.12 17.13
N SER A 51 13.48 0.59 16.19
CA SER A 51 14.23 -0.22 15.21
C SER A 51 15.24 -1.20 15.83
N ALA A 52 15.66 -1.02 17.07
CA ALA A 52 16.70 -1.82 17.72
C ALA A 52 16.17 -2.64 18.93
N SER A 53 14.85 -2.88 19.03
CA SER A 53 14.33 -3.60 20.19
C SER A 53 14.71 -5.10 20.15
N PRO A 54 14.96 -5.73 21.32
CA PRO A 54 15.16 -7.19 21.40
C PRO A 54 14.02 -8.01 20.79
N LYS A 55 12.84 -7.40 20.62
CA LYS A 55 11.64 -7.99 20.00
C LYS A 55 11.79 -8.21 18.49
N ARG A 56 12.61 -7.40 17.76
CA ARG A 56 12.90 -7.59 16.33
C ARG A 56 13.68 -8.89 16.06
N TRP A 57 14.68 -9.19 16.88
CA TRP A 57 15.40 -10.46 16.79
C TRP A 57 14.48 -11.66 17.03
N LYS A 58 13.52 -11.54 17.95
CA LYS A 58 12.51 -12.58 18.18
C LYS A 58 11.63 -12.78 16.94
N SER A 59 11.16 -11.70 16.32
CA SER A 59 10.36 -11.76 15.08
C SER A 59 11.16 -12.36 13.92
N PHE A 60 12.40 -11.92 13.71
CA PHE A 60 13.31 -12.48 12.71
C PHE A 60 13.51 -13.99 12.90
N TRP A 61 13.89 -14.42 14.10
CA TRP A 61 14.12 -15.85 14.36
C TRP A 61 12.87 -16.70 14.26
N THR A 62 11.72 -16.17 14.63
CA THR A 62 10.41 -16.85 14.46
C THR A 62 10.12 -17.05 12.97
N SER A 63 10.30 -16.01 12.17
CA SER A 63 10.08 -16.06 10.73
C SER A 63 11.09 -16.96 10.04
N PHE A 64 12.37 -16.87 10.41
CA PHE A 64 13.41 -17.76 9.89
C PHE A 64 13.11 -19.25 10.18
N ARG A 65 12.74 -19.57 11.42
CA ARG A 65 12.35 -20.95 11.80
C ARG A 65 11.15 -21.44 11.01
N TYR A 66 10.15 -20.58 10.86
CA TYR A 66 8.97 -20.92 10.07
C TYR A 66 9.36 -21.26 8.62
N LEU A 67 10.13 -20.38 7.97
CA LEU A 67 10.59 -20.59 6.59
C LEU A 67 11.47 -21.83 6.47
N ALA A 68 12.37 -22.08 7.42
CA ALA A 68 13.26 -23.24 7.40
C ALA A 68 12.50 -24.57 7.51
N ASN A 69 11.34 -24.57 8.17
CA ASN A 69 10.52 -25.77 8.38
C ASN A 69 9.32 -25.87 7.41
N LEU A 70 9.30 -25.08 6.32
CA LEU A 70 8.26 -25.22 5.29
C LEU A 70 8.32 -26.59 4.64
N THR A 71 7.18 -27.24 4.55
CA THR A 71 7.05 -28.48 3.79
C THR A 71 7.07 -28.17 2.29
N PRO A 72 7.52 -29.13 1.42
CA PRO A 72 7.44 -28.95 -0.02
C PRO A 72 6.04 -28.52 -0.48
N LYS A 73 4.99 -29.15 0.03
CA LYS A 73 3.60 -28.77 -0.30
C LYS A 73 3.31 -27.30 -0.01
N LYS A 74 3.72 -26.76 1.16
CA LYS A 74 3.50 -25.33 1.47
C LYS A 74 4.27 -24.39 0.55
N VAL A 75 5.46 -24.79 0.09
CA VAL A 75 6.22 -24.03 -0.91
C VAL A 75 5.50 -24.03 -2.25
N ASP A 76 5.00 -25.20 -2.68
CA ASP A 76 4.25 -25.34 -3.93
C ASP A 76 2.92 -24.57 -3.87
N ASP A 77 2.18 -24.66 -2.77
CA ASP A 77 0.94 -23.91 -2.55
C ASP A 77 1.20 -22.38 -2.60
N PHE A 78 2.31 -21.91 -2.00
CA PHE A 78 2.72 -20.52 -2.08
C PHE A 78 3.06 -20.11 -3.52
N MET A 79 3.83 -20.90 -4.26
CA MET A 79 4.16 -20.60 -5.64
C MET A 79 2.93 -20.63 -6.56
N ALA A 80 2.00 -21.56 -6.35
CA ALA A 80 0.76 -21.65 -7.08
C ALA A 80 -0.20 -20.49 -6.77
N SER A 81 -0.15 -19.92 -5.57
CA SER A 81 -1.05 -18.84 -5.15
C SER A 81 -0.93 -17.56 -5.99
N TYR A 82 0.18 -17.38 -6.69
CA TYR A 82 0.39 -16.22 -7.55
C TYR A 82 -0.56 -16.16 -8.78
N VAL A 83 -1.20 -17.26 -9.12
CA VAL A 83 -2.11 -17.33 -10.27
C VAL A 83 -3.25 -16.33 -10.16
N ILE A 84 -3.79 -16.11 -8.95
CA ILE A 84 -4.97 -15.27 -8.72
C ILE A 84 -4.76 -13.80 -9.07
N TYR A 85 -3.52 -13.30 -8.99
CA TYR A 85 -3.21 -11.87 -9.23
C TYR A 85 -3.22 -11.47 -10.70
N ASN A 86 -3.23 -12.44 -11.61
CA ASN A 86 -3.30 -12.20 -13.05
C ASN A 86 -4.67 -12.58 -13.65
N LEU A 87 -5.65 -12.89 -12.80
CA LEU A 87 -7.02 -13.17 -13.21
C LEU A 87 -7.89 -11.91 -13.03
N ASP A 88 -8.89 -11.81 -13.88
CA ASP A 88 -9.96 -10.82 -13.71
C ASP A 88 -11.02 -11.40 -12.77
N TRP A 89 -11.06 -10.93 -11.54
CA TRP A 89 -12.00 -11.42 -10.53
C TRP A 89 -13.46 -11.02 -10.80
N SER A 90 -13.71 -10.08 -11.72
CA SER A 90 -15.04 -9.75 -12.21
C SER A 90 -15.53 -10.70 -13.30
N ASN A 91 -14.62 -11.45 -13.91
CA ASN A 91 -14.92 -12.42 -14.96
C ASN A 91 -15.10 -13.84 -14.38
N GLU A 92 -16.34 -14.16 -14.01
CA GLU A 92 -16.69 -15.43 -13.40
C GLU A 92 -16.35 -16.64 -14.28
N GLN A 93 -16.49 -16.50 -15.61
CA GLN A 93 -16.12 -17.56 -16.55
C GLN A 93 -14.62 -17.86 -16.49
N GLN A 94 -13.77 -16.84 -16.57
CA GLN A 94 -12.30 -16.98 -16.44
C GLN A 94 -11.92 -17.59 -15.09
N MET A 95 -12.55 -17.13 -14.01
CA MET A 95 -12.30 -17.65 -12.66
C MET A 95 -12.63 -19.14 -12.57
N THR A 96 -13.77 -19.54 -13.14
CA THR A 96 -14.22 -20.95 -13.16
C THR A 96 -13.33 -21.82 -14.05
N GLU A 97 -12.91 -21.34 -15.22
CA GLU A 97 -12.04 -22.08 -16.13
C GLU A 97 -10.66 -22.33 -15.51
N VAL A 98 -10.07 -21.36 -14.82
CA VAL A 98 -8.70 -21.46 -14.27
C VAL A 98 -8.68 -22.12 -12.90
N LEU A 99 -9.61 -21.77 -12.01
CA LEU A 99 -9.63 -22.22 -10.61
C LEU A 99 -10.67 -23.32 -10.34
N GLY A 100 -11.60 -23.56 -11.27
CA GLY A 100 -12.70 -24.52 -11.13
C GLY A 100 -13.95 -23.91 -10.48
N PRO A 101 -15.05 -24.72 -10.38
CA PRO A 101 -16.36 -24.21 -9.95
C PRO A 101 -16.36 -23.64 -8.51
N ASN A 102 -15.45 -24.08 -7.66
CA ASN A 102 -15.29 -23.57 -6.29
C ASN A 102 -14.19 -22.48 -6.20
N TYR A 103 -14.07 -21.64 -7.24
CA TYR A 103 -13.00 -20.65 -7.33
C TYR A 103 -12.94 -19.68 -6.14
N GLN A 104 -14.06 -19.36 -5.50
CA GLN A 104 -14.10 -18.46 -4.34
C GLN A 104 -13.33 -19.04 -3.14
N GLU A 105 -13.52 -20.33 -2.84
CA GLU A 105 -12.77 -21.02 -1.80
C GLU A 105 -11.27 -21.09 -2.16
N LYS A 106 -10.96 -21.42 -3.41
CA LYS A 106 -9.57 -21.46 -3.90
C LYS A 106 -8.87 -20.11 -3.85
N VAL A 107 -9.55 -19.02 -4.15
CA VAL A 107 -9.02 -17.66 -3.95
C VAL A 107 -8.67 -17.43 -2.49
N GLY A 108 -9.57 -17.78 -1.57
CA GLY A 108 -9.29 -17.69 -0.13
C GLY A 108 -8.06 -18.50 0.29
N ASP A 109 -7.90 -19.71 -0.22
CA ASP A 109 -6.74 -20.57 0.06
C ASP A 109 -5.45 -20.04 -0.57
N CYS A 110 -5.51 -19.49 -1.79
CA CYS A 110 -4.38 -18.79 -2.41
C CYS A 110 -3.94 -17.58 -1.56
N LEU A 111 -4.87 -16.75 -1.10
CA LEU A 111 -4.56 -15.60 -0.24
C LEU A 111 -3.90 -16.04 1.08
N LYS A 112 -4.43 -17.08 1.74
CA LYS A 112 -3.83 -17.63 2.96
C LYS A 112 -2.41 -18.15 2.70
N SER A 113 -2.21 -18.89 1.60
CA SER A 113 -0.90 -19.44 1.22
C SER A 113 0.09 -18.33 0.89
N TYR A 114 -0.33 -17.31 0.12
CA TYR A 114 0.48 -16.16 -0.25
C TYR A 114 0.95 -15.38 0.97
N TYR A 115 0.02 -14.86 1.75
CA TYR A 115 0.36 -14.03 2.92
C TYR A 115 1.02 -14.84 4.02
N GLY A 116 0.67 -16.13 4.20
CA GLY A 116 1.26 -17.01 5.17
C GLY A 116 2.76 -17.20 5.01
N VAL A 117 3.29 -17.15 3.78
CA VAL A 117 4.73 -17.23 3.50
C VAL A 117 5.36 -15.85 3.31
N LEU A 118 4.71 -14.97 2.55
CA LEU A 118 5.25 -13.65 2.23
C LEU A 118 5.52 -12.82 3.49
N ASN A 119 4.63 -12.86 4.48
CA ASN A 119 4.81 -12.18 5.77
C ASN A 119 6.16 -12.53 6.44
N HIS A 120 6.54 -13.80 6.38
CA HIS A 120 7.80 -14.26 6.96
C HIS A 120 9.02 -13.91 6.11
N LEU A 121 8.88 -13.91 4.77
CA LEU A 121 9.94 -13.46 3.86
C LEU A 121 10.22 -11.96 4.05
N CYS A 122 9.18 -11.14 4.15
CA CYS A 122 9.31 -9.71 4.39
C CYS A 122 9.91 -9.41 5.77
N ALA A 123 9.57 -10.19 6.79
CA ALA A 123 10.15 -10.05 8.13
C ALA A 123 11.66 -10.36 8.18
N LEU A 124 12.21 -11.19 7.27
CA LEU A 124 13.66 -11.33 7.11
C LEU A 124 14.32 -10.05 6.61
N GLY A 125 13.60 -9.25 5.84
CA GLY A 125 14.00 -7.93 5.33
C GLY A 125 13.61 -6.78 6.23
N ASP A 126 13.20 -7.07 7.48
CA ASP A 126 12.77 -6.05 8.44
C ASP A 126 11.50 -5.28 8.03
N VAL A 127 10.72 -5.85 7.12
CA VAL A 127 9.42 -5.29 6.70
C VAL A 127 8.31 -5.94 7.52
N GLU A 128 7.87 -5.25 8.57
CA GLU A 128 6.78 -5.73 9.44
C GLU A 128 5.38 -5.31 8.97
N LYS A 129 5.27 -4.17 8.30
CA LYS A 129 4.03 -3.65 7.74
C LYS A 129 3.98 -3.95 6.25
N MET A 130 2.95 -4.65 5.81
CA MET A 130 2.83 -5.20 4.45
C MET A 130 2.22 -4.21 3.47
N TYR A 131 2.71 -2.97 3.47
CA TYR A 131 2.35 -1.98 2.45
C TYR A 131 3.55 -1.15 2.03
N ILE A 132 3.53 -0.64 0.82
CA ILE A 132 4.56 0.24 0.28
C ILE A 132 4.12 1.69 0.59
N PRO A 133 4.83 2.40 1.47
CA PRO A 133 4.43 3.74 1.86
C PRO A 133 4.62 4.75 0.72
N PRO A 134 3.91 5.86 0.75
CA PRO A 134 4.32 7.04 0.01
C PRO A 134 5.75 7.46 0.38
N LEU A 135 6.46 8.03 -0.57
CA LEU A 135 7.75 8.67 -0.31
C LEU A 135 7.51 10.01 0.40
N MET A 136 7.45 9.99 1.74
CA MET A 136 7.23 11.18 2.57
C MET A 136 8.52 11.96 2.81
N SER A 137 9.66 11.27 2.79
CA SER A 137 10.99 11.85 2.95
C SER A 137 12.03 11.01 2.20
N ARG A 138 12.84 11.66 1.37
CA ARG A 138 13.92 11.02 0.61
C ARG A 138 15.05 10.48 1.49
N LYS A 139 15.16 10.96 2.75
CA LYS A 139 16.20 10.55 3.71
C LYS A 139 15.71 9.46 4.67
N ALA A 140 14.43 9.17 4.66
CA ALA A 140 13.81 8.21 5.55
C ALA A 140 13.82 6.80 4.96
N SER A 141 13.98 5.80 5.80
CA SER A 141 13.79 4.39 5.46
C SER A 141 12.33 4.07 5.13
N VAL A 142 12.05 2.85 4.68
CA VAL A 142 10.67 2.39 4.44
C VAL A 142 9.83 2.50 5.70
N LEU A 143 10.32 2.01 6.83
CA LEU A 143 9.61 2.07 8.11
C LEU A 143 9.34 3.50 8.56
N GLU A 144 10.32 4.40 8.42
CA GLU A 144 10.14 5.81 8.76
C GLU A 144 9.12 6.48 7.83
N ASN A 145 9.12 6.20 6.53
CA ASN A 145 8.10 6.69 5.61
C ASN A 145 6.70 6.14 5.96
N GLN A 146 6.59 4.87 6.39
CA GLN A 146 5.34 4.31 6.91
C GLN A 146 4.84 5.09 8.15
N ILE A 147 5.72 5.32 9.12
CA ILE A 147 5.39 6.09 10.34
C ILE A 147 4.97 7.51 10.00
N LEU A 148 5.71 8.19 9.12
CA LEU A 148 5.38 9.55 8.68
C LEU A 148 4.00 9.61 8.04
N TYR A 149 3.69 8.68 7.14
CA TYR A 149 2.40 8.61 6.48
C TYR A 149 1.27 8.31 7.47
N GLU A 150 1.43 7.32 8.33
CA GLU A 150 0.42 6.95 9.32
C GLU A 150 0.09 8.11 10.27
N ARG A 151 1.08 8.90 10.69
CA ARG A 151 0.88 10.12 11.48
C ARG A 151 0.17 11.22 10.68
N SER A 152 0.50 11.35 9.39
CA SER A 152 -0.17 12.30 8.50
C SER A 152 -1.66 12.00 8.40
N ILE A 153 -2.04 10.75 8.11
CA ILE A 153 -3.45 10.38 7.99
C ILE A 153 -4.19 10.48 9.33
N ALA A 154 -3.56 10.12 10.45
CA ALA A 154 -4.16 10.29 11.77
C ALA A 154 -4.52 11.76 12.04
N HIS A 155 -3.64 12.69 11.66
CA HIS A 155 -3.89 14.12 11.74
C HIS A 155 -4.95 14.59 10.73
N GLU A 156 -4.89 14.14 9.46
CA GLU A 156 -5.81 14.57 8.40
C GLU A 156 -7.26 14.15 8.69
N ILE A 157 -7.46 12.93 9.22
CA ILE A 157 -8.79 12.46 9.62
C ILE A 157 -9.18 12.91 11.04
N GLY A 158 -8.28 13.59 11.75
CA GLY A 158 -8.57 14.25 13.04
C GLY A 158 -8.68 13.30 14.22
N LEU A 159 -7.92 12.20 14.24
CA LEU A 159 -7.98 11.22 15.32
C LEU A 159 -7.62 11.82 16.68
N SER A 160 -8.41 11.48 17.68
CA SER A 160 -8.27 11.89 19.07
C SER A 160 -8.36 10.70 20.02
N ALA A 161 -7.93 10.90 21.26
CA ALA A 161 -7.99 9.85 22.27
C ALA A 161 -9.46 9.43 22.53
N GLY A 162 -9.70 8.13 22.53
CA GLY A 162 -11.02 7.55 22.74
C GLY A 162 -11.87 7.37 21.48
N ASP A 163 -11.45 7.91 20.32
CA ASP A 163 -12.16 7.71 19.06
C ASP A 163 -12.17 6.22 18.67
N LYS A 164 -13.29 5.78 18.12
CA LYS A 164 -13.45 4.44 17.55
C LYS A 164 -13.13 4.48 16.06
N VAL A 165 -12.14 3.73 15.62
CA VAL A 165 -11.64 3.76 14.25
C VAL A 165 -11.76 2.38 13.62
N LEU A 166 -12.27 2.33 12.38
CA LEU A 166 -12.31 1.10 11.59
C LEU A 166 -11.10 1.03 10.66
N ASP A 167 -10.34 -0.07 10.73
CA ASP A 167 -9.20 -0.44 9.86
C ASP A 167 -9.61 -1.62 8.97
N LEU A 168 -9.80 -1.38 7.68
CA LEU A 168 -10.20 -2.41 6.74
C LEU A 168 -8.96 -3.05 6.08
N GLY A 169 -8.82 -4.37 6.25
CA GLY A 169 -7.64 -5.06 5.80
C GLY A 169 -6.44 -4.89 6.75
N CYS A 170 -6.69 -4.89 8.05
CA CYS A 170 -5.71 -4.56 9.11
C CYS A 170 -4.45 -5.45 9.15
N GLY A 171 -4.42 -6.53 8.38
CA GLY A 171 -3.31 -7.47 8.35
C GLY A 171 -2.92 -7.96 9.76
N ARG A 172 -1.65 -7.82 10.12
CA ARG A 172 -1.10 -8.22 11.43
C ARG A 172 -1.25 -7.15 12.53
N GLY A 173 -2.09 -6.14 12.32
CA GLY A 173 -2.41 -5.10 13.31
C GLY A 173 -1.27 -4.15 13.66
N ARG A 174 -0.22 -4.05 12.82
CA ARG A 174 0.94 -3.17 13.09
C ARG A 174 0.61 -1.70 12.87
N VAL A 175 -0.16 -1.40 11.82
CA VAL A 175 -0.67 -0.03 11.57
C VAL A 175 -1.66 0.34 12.67
N ALA A 176 -2.63 -0.51 12.99
CA ALA A 176 -3.59 -0.29 14.07
C ALA A 176 -2.91 0.03 15.41
N ALA A 177 -1.85 -0.72 15.75
CA ALA A 177 -1.08 -0.46 16.98
C ALA A 177 -0.42 0.93 16.96
N HIS A 178 0.21 1.31 15.84
CA HIS A 178 0.85 2.63 15.74
C HIS A 178 -0.17 3.77 15.74
N MET A 179 -1.29 3.61 15.05
CA MET A 179 -2.38 4.59 15.06
C MET A 179 -2.93 4.79 16.48
N ALA A 180 -3.21 3.70 17.21
CA ALA A 180 -3.67 3.77 18.59
C ALA A 180 -2.63 4.41 19.54
N GLN A 181 -1.36 4.03 19.44
CA GLN A 181 -0.28 4.61 20.25
C GLN A 181 -0.08 6.12 19.99
N HIS A 182 -0.24 6.54 18.73
CA HIS A 182 -0.03 7.92 18.34
C HIS A 182 -1.20 8.83 18.72
N SER A 183 -2.43 8.38 18.54
CA SER A 183 -3.64 9.19 18.72
C SER A 183 -4.38 8.94 20.04
N GLY A 184 -4.18 7.79 20.67
CA GLY A 184 -5.00 7.33 21.78
C GLY A 184 -6.36 6.75 21.35
N ALA A 185 -6.60 6.58 20.06
CA ALA A 185 -7.84 6.00 19.54
C ALA A 185 -7.89 4.48 19.75
N HIS A 186 -9.11 3.91 19.66
CA HIS A 186 -9.38 2.49 19.71
C HIS A 186 -9.66 1.96 18.30
N VAL A 187 -8.75 1.14 17.77
CA VAL A 187 -8.88 0.62 16.41
C VAL A 187 -9.57 -0.74 16.41
N THR A 188 -10.60 -0.88 15.59
CA THR A 188 -11.20 -2.17 15.22
C THR A 188 -10.74 -2.56 13.84
N GLY A 189 -9.94 -3.62 13.75
CA GLY A 189 -9.39 -4.12 12.49
C GLY A 189 -10.16 -5.32 11.95
N LEU A 190 -10.49 -5.29 10.66
CA LEU A 190 -11.02 -6.43 9.91
C LEU A 190 -9.94 -7.05 9.04
N ASN A 191 -9.86 -8.38 9.00
CA ASN A 191 -9.04 -9.11 8.05
C ASN A 191 -9.58 -10.53 7.80
N ILE A 192 -9.40 -11.04 6.58
CA ILE A 192 -9.88 -12.37 6.17
C ILE A 192 -9.04 -13.52 6.76
N ASP A 193 -7.73 -13.31 6.97
CA ASP A 193 -6.81 -14.36 7.40
C ASP A 193 -6.82 -14.52 8.93
N PRO A 194 -7.29 -15.66 9.46
CA PRO A 194 -7.32 -15.93 10.91
C PRO A 194 -5.92 -15.92 11.56
N ASN A 195 -4.87 -16.29 10.82
CA ASN A 195 -3.51 -16.28 11.34
C ASN A 195 -2.99 -14.86 11.54
N GLN A 196 -3.31 -13.95 10.61
CA GLN A 196 -2.98 -12.54 10.75
C GLN A 196 -3.77 -11.90 11.91
N ILE A 197 -5.04 -12.22 12.05
CA ILE A 197 -5.86 -11.78 13.19
C ILE A 197 -5.27 -12.26 14.52
N ALA A 198 -4.87 -13.53 14.62
CA ALA A 198 -4.21 -14.04 15.83
C ALA A 198 -2.91 -13.28 16.14
N GLN A 199 -2.10 -13.00 15.14
CA GLN A 199 -0.88 -12.21 15.28
C GLN A 199 -1.17 -10.73 15.64
N ALA A 200 -2.23 -10.14 15.11
CA ALA A 200 -2.66 -8.79 15.43
C ALA A 200 -3.06 -8.67 16.90
N LYS A 201 -3.89 -9.62 17.40
CA LYS A 201 -4.29 -9.69 18.79
C LYS A 201 -3.09 -9.81 19.72
N ALA A 202 -2.23 -10.81 19.50
CA ALA A 202 -1.04 -11.05 20.33
C ALA A 202 -0.08 -9.84 20.32
N PHE A 203 0.09 -9.18 19.20
CA PHE A 203 0.97 -8.01 19.08
C PHE A 203 0.44 -6.79 19.84
N ASN A 204 -0.85 -6.55 19.79
CA ASN A 204 -1.49 -5.42 20.47
C ASN A 204 -1.59 -5.67 21.98
N GLU A 205 -1.94 -6.89 22.39
CA GLU A 205 -1.96 -7.32 23.79
C GLU A 205 -0.58 -7.16 24.46
N ASP A 206 0.49 -7.61 23.80
CA ASP A 206 1.88 -7.46 24.27
C ASP A 206 2.30 -5.99 24.49
N ARG A 207 1.55 -5.05 23.92
CA ARG A 207 1.75 -3.59 24.06
C ARG A 207 0.72 -2.90 24.96
N GLY A 208 -0.19 -3.67 25.57
CA GLY A 208 -1.26 -3.13 26.41
C GLY A 208 -2.29 -2.29 25.65
N LEU A 209 -2.40 -2.48 24.31
CA LEU A 209 -3.34 -1.74 23.49
C LEU A 209 -4.71 -2.41 23.47
N GLN A 210 -5.78 -1.61 23.56
CA GLN A 210 -7.16 -2.07 23.59
C GLN A 210 -7.80 -2.08 22.18
N ASN A 211 -7.02 -2.46 21.16
CA ASN A 211 -7.53 -2.62 19.81
C ASN A 211 -8.29 -3.94 19.68
N ASN A 212 -9.32 -3.95 18.85
CA ASN A 212 -10.12 -5.14 18.55
C ASN A 212 -9.79 -5.66 17.13
N PHE A 213 -9.81 -7.00 16.94
CA PHE A 213 -9.53 -7.61 15.65
C PHE A 213 -10.54 -8.72 15.37
N ILE A 214 -11.20 -8.62 14.20
CA ILE A 214 -12.28 -9.50 13.78
C ILE A 214 -11.89 -10.19 12.48
N GLN A 215 -12.03 -11.50 12.43
CA GLN A 215 -11.90 -12.25 11.20
C GLN A 215 -13.17 -12.07 10.37
N GLN A 216 -13.06 -11.31 9.26
CA GLN A 216 -14.16 -11.03 8.36
C GLN A 216 -13.63 -10.75 6.96
N ASP A 217 -14.29 -11.30 5.93
CA ASP A 217 -14.11 -10.87 4.56
C ASP A 217 -14.95 -9.61 4.32
N PHE A 218 -14.34 -8.49 3.97
CA PHE A 218 -15.03 -7.25 3.70
C PHE A 218 -15.88 -7.30 2.41
N ASN A 219 -15.72 -8.35 1.58
CA ASN A 219 -16.61 -8.63 0.45
C ASN A 219 -17.91 -9.34 0.90
N SER A 220 -17.98 -9.81 2.15
CA SER A 220 -19.19 -10.40 2.73
C SER A 220 -19.99 -9.32 3.45
N LEU A 221 -20.82 -8.64 2.71
CA LEU A 221 -21.67 -7.55 3.22
C LEU A 221 -23.03 -8.08 3.76
N PRO A 222 -23.66 -7.39 4.71
CA PRO A 222 -23.23 -6.15 5.36
C PRO A 222 -22.06 -6.37 6.35
N LEU A 223 -21.32 -5.28 6.63
CA LEU A 223 -20.29 -5.31 7.68
C LEU A 223 -20.94 -5.52 9.07
N PRO A 224 -20.31 -6.29 9.98
CA PRO A 224 -20.91 -6.70 11.25
C PRO A 224 -20.91 -5.59 12.31
N PHE A 225 -21.24 -4.37 11.92
CA PHE A 225 -21.24 -3.19 12.77
C PHE A 225 -22.59 -2.45 12.69
N ALA A 226 -22.95 -1.82 13.81
CA ALA A 226 -24.11 -0.93 13.83
C ALA A 226 -23.84 0.36 13.02
N ASP A 227 -24.92 1.01 12.60
CA ASP A 227 -24.85 2.31 11.95
C ASP A 227 -24.15 3.31 12.87
N GLU A 228 -23.40 4.22 12.29
CA GLU A 228 -22.75 5.33 12.97
C GLU A 228 -21.94 4.94 14.23
N SER A 229 -21.27 3.77 14.16
CA SER A 229 -20.50 3.22 15.28
C SER A 229 -19.04 3.66 15.33
N PHE A 230 -18.51 4.27 14.26
CA PHE A 230 -17.12 4.70 14.15
C PHE A 230 -16.99 6.21 13.95
N ASP A 231 -15.97 6.79 14.62
CA ASP A 231 -15.61 8.20 14.51
C ASP A 231 -14.73 8.49 13.31
N ALA A 232 -14.01 7.48 12.81
CA ALA A 232 -13.18 7.55 11.61
C ALA A 232 -13.00 6.17 10.98
N PHE A 233 -12.53 6.19 9.73
CA PHE A 233 -12.18 4.99 8.96
C PHE A 233 -10.87 5.22 8.23
N TYR A 234 -10.03 4.19 8.15
CA TYR A 234 -8.95 4.16 7.18
C TYR A 234 -8.77 2.76 6.60
N GLN A 235 -8.20 2.71 5.40
CA GLN A 235 -7.69 1.51 4.79
C GLN A 235 -6.36 1.81 4.09
N ILE A 236 -5.45 0.81 4.09
CA ILE A 236 -4.13 0.91 3.47
C ILE A 236 -3.88 -0.32 2.60
N GLN A 237 -3.93 -0.12 1.28
CA GLN A 237 -3.60 -1.10 0.23
C GLN A 237 -4.37 -2.45 0.38
N ALA A 238 -5.69 -2.36 0.51
CA ALA A 238 -6.58 -3.52 0.58
C ALA A 238 -7.70 -3.52 -0.48
N LEU A 239 -8.05 -2.35 -1.07
CA LEU A 239 -9.20 -2.23 -1.97
C LEU A 239 -9.02 -2.93 -3.31
N SER A 240 -7.78 -3.19 -3.74
CA SER A 240 -7.54 -3.99 -4.96
C SER A 240 -8.12 -5.40 -4.89
N LEU A 241 -8.48 -5.87 -3.69
CA LEU A 241 -9.14 -7.15 -3.43
C LEU A 241 -10.67 -7.02 -3.27
N CYS A 242 -11.21 -5.81 -3.40
CA CYS A 242 -12.64 -5.55 -3.33
C CYS A 242 -13.34 -5.93 -4.64
N LYS A 243 -14.46 -6.64 -4.52
CA LYS A 243 -15.27 -7.07 -5.68
C LYS A 243 -16.27 -6.00 -6.13
N ASP A 244 -16.81 -5.24 -5.18
CA ASP A 244 -17.82 -4.21 -5.40
C ASP A 244 -17.52 -2.98 -4.54
N LEU A 245 -16.76 -2.03 -5.11
CA LEU A 245 -16.37 -0.80 -4.42
C LEU A 245 -17.58 0.06 -4.00
N PRO A 246 -18.58 0.31 -4.87
CA PRO A 246 -19.77 1.04 -4.47
C PRO A 246 -20.53 0.39 -3.30
N ALA A 247 -20.69 -0.92 -3.29
CA ALA A 247 -21.34 -1.62 -2.20
C ALA A 247 -20.54 -1.49 -0.89
N LEU A 248 -19.22 -1.67 -0.96
CA LEU A 248 -18.36 -1.51 0.20
C LEU A 248 -18.38 -0.09 0.75
N PHE A 249 -18.30 0.93 -0.10
CA PHE A 249 -18.32 2.33 0.38
C PHE A 249 -19.68 2.75 0.94
N ARG A 250 -20.80 2.21 0.45
CA ARG A 250 -22.11 2.39 1.11
C ARG A 250 -22.12 1.81 2.52
N GLU A 251 -21.48 0.66 2.74
CA GLU A 251 -21.35 0.07 4.07
C GLU A 251 -20.40 0.90 4.97
N VAL A 252 -19.28 1.39 4.44
CA VAL A 252 -18.40 2.32 5.18
C VAL A 252 -19.20 3.58 5.55
N PHE A 253 -19.96 4.14 4.61
CA PHE A 253 -20.81 5.30 4.87
C PHE A 253 -21.86 5.05 5.97
N ARG A 254 -22.46 3.86 6.00
CA ARG A 254 -23.42 3.46 7.02
C ARG A 254 -22.77 3.41 8.41
N VAL A 255 -21.59 2.80 8.53
CA VAL A 255 -20.98 2.53 9.84
C VAL A 255 -20.22 3.72 10.43
N VAL A 256 -19.81 4.72 9.63
CA VAL A 256 -19.17 5.94 10.15
C VAL A 256 -20.21 7.00 10.53
N LYS A 257 -19.93 7.77 11.57
CA LYS A 257 -20.83 8.86 12.04
C LYS A 257 -20.89 10.01 11.05
N PRO A 258 -21.99 10.80 11.03
CA PRO A 258 -22.02 12.07 10.31
C PRO A 258 -20.87 12.99 10.73
N GLY A 259 -20.21 13.63 9.76
CA GLY A 259 -19.04 14.49 9.97
C GLY A 259 -17.72 13.74 10.08
N SER A 260 -17.73 12.40 10.13
CA SER A 260 -16.50 11.59 10.15
C SER A 260 -15.72 11.70 8.87
N LYS A 261 -14.39 11.74 9.00
CA LYS A 261 -13.48 11.65 7.86
C LYS A 261 -12.98 10.22 7.67
N ILE A 262 -12.71 9.88 6.41
CA ILE A 262 -12.14 8.60 6.02
C ILE A 262 -10.85 8.83 5.23
N SER A 263 -9.92 7.89 5.33
CA SER A 263 -8.66 7.88 4.56
C SER A 263 -8.48 6.58 3.79
N LEU A 264 -8.19 6.72 2.52
CA LEU A 264 -7.82 5.62 1.64
C LEU A 264 -6.38 5.82 1.17
N LEU A 265 -5.58 4.76 1.19
CA LEU A 265 -4.31 4.67 0.47
C LEU A 265 -4.34 3.39 -0.35
N ASP A 266 -4.29 3.48 -1.66
CA ASP A 266 -4.31 2.26 -2.47
C ASP A 266 -3.54 2.38 -3.77
N TRP A 267 -3.43 1.24 -4.41
CA TRP A 267 -2.95 1.04 -5.75
C TRP A 267 -3.99 1.51 -6.78
N ILE A 268 -3.52 2.34 -7.72
CA ILE A 268 -4.32 2.73 -8.89
C ILE A 268 -3.49 2.71 -10.17
N SER A 269 -4.15 2.54 -11.31
CA SER A 269 -3.56 2.92 -12.60
C SER A 269 -3.64 4.42 -12.79
N LEU A 270 -2.59 4.99 -13.39
CA LEU A 270 -2.49 6.41 -13.69
C LEU A 270 -2.82 6.68 -15.18
N PRO A 271 -3.12 7.94 -15.56
CA PRO A 271 -3.54 8.28 -16.93
C PRO A 271 -2.57 7.87 -18.04
N ALA A 272 -1.27 7.74 -17.73
CA ALA A 272 -0.27 7.29 -18.70
C ALA A 272 -0.34 5.78 -19.02
N TYR A 273 -1.12 4.99 -18.25
CA TYR A 273 -1.26 3.57 -18.51
C TYR A 273 -2.17 3.30 -19.69
N GLU A 274 -1.64 2.63 -20.70
CA GLU A 274 -2.36 2.18 -21.88
C GLU A 274 -2.45 0.65 -21.91
N PRO A 275 -3.63 0.05 -21.65
CA PRO A 275 -3.80 -1.41 -21.59
C PRO A 275 -3.42 -2.15 -22.87
N LYS A 276 -3.50 -1.48 -24.03
CA LYS A 276 -3.15 -2.04 -25.34
C LYS A 276 -1.67 -1.95 -25.66
N ASN A 277 -0.89 -1.19 -24.91
CA ASN A 277 0.57 -1.14 -25.02
C ASN A 277 1.16 -2.40 -24.39
N ALA A 278 1.88 -3.20 -25.17
CA ALA A 278 2.43 -4.48 -24.72
C ALA A 278 3.42 -4.34 -23.56
N GLU A 279 4.22 -3.27 -23.54
CA GLU A 279 5.16 -3.01 -22.44
C GLU A 279 4.43 -2.62 -21.15
N HIS A 280 3.42 -1.75 -21.23
CA HIS A 280 2.60 -1.36 -20.08
C HIS A 280 1.85 -2.57 -19.49
N ALA A 281 1.24 -3.39 -20.36
CA ALA A 281 0.53 -4.60 -19.94
C ALA A 281 1.48 -5.61 -19.27
N GLU A 282 2.69 -5.80 -19.80
CA GLU A 282 3.68 -6.70 -19.20
C GLU A 282 4.19 -6.19 -17.85
N LEU A 283 4.46 -4.89 -17.71
CA LEU A 283 4.84 -4.30 -16.42
C LEU A 283 3.73 -4.49 -15.39
N MET A 284 2.47 -4.24 -15.77
CA MET A 284 1.31 -4.42 -14.90
C MET A 284 1.17 -5.89 -14.46
N ARG A 285 1.30 -6.84 -15.39
CA ARG A 285 1.25 -8.28 -15.14
C ARG A 285 2.33 -8.73 -14.13
N ARG A 286 3.52 -8.13 -14.18
CA ARG A 286 4.64 -8.44 -13.28
C ARG A 286 4.48 -7.81 -11.90
N VAL A 287 3.99 -6.57 -11.84
CA VAL A 287 3.92 -5.81 -10.59
C VAL A 287 2.74 -6.22 -9.72
N LYS A 288 1.57 -6.51 -10.30
CA LYS A 288 0.38 -6.94 -9.53
C LYS A 288 0.67 -8.08 -8.54
N PRO A 289 1.30 -9.19 -8.96
CA PRO A 289 1.65 -10.27 -8.02
C PRO A 289 2.70 -9.89 -6.98
N LEU A 290 3.57 -8.90 -7.26
CA LEU A 290 4.58 -8.42 -6.32
C LEU A 290 3.95 -7.67 -5.15
N ILE A 291 2.93 -6.86 -5.42
CA ILE A 291 2.25 -6.02 -4.42
C ILE A 291 0.97 -6.66 -3.88
N GLY A 292 0.58 -7.83 -4.39
CA GLY A 292 -0.65 -8.51 -3.99
C GLY A 292 -1.93 -7.84 -4.48
N ALA A 293 -1.86 -7.06 -5.58
CA ALA A 293 -3.01 -6.39 -6.17
C ALA A 293 -3.68 -7.26 -7.25
N VAL A 294 -4.99 -7.28 -7.28
CA VAL A 294 -5.81 -7.97 -8.27
C VAL A 294 -6.49 -6.99 -9.21
N GLY A 295 -7.35 -6.16 -8.68
CA GLY A 295 -7.99 -5.08 -9.42
C GLY A 295 -6.98 -4.00 -9.83
N THR A 296 -7.39 -3.15 -10.77
CA THR A 296 -6.59 -2.00 -11.20
C THR A 296 -7.52 -0.79 -11.23
N PRO A 297 -7.98 -0.28 -10.06
CA PRO A 297 -8.86 0.87 -10.01
C PRO A 297 -8.16 2.10 -10.61
N THR A 298 -8.96 3.03 -11.08
CA THR A 298 -8.50 4.36 -11.49
C THR A 298 -8.87 5.37 -10.42
N GLN A 299 -8.28 6.56 -10.45
CA GLN A 299 -8.71 7.68 -9.63
C GLN A 299 -10.23 7.90 -9.77
N GLU A 300 -10.69 8.03 -11.01
CA GLU A 300 -12.10 8.26 -11.31
C GLU A 300 -13.03 7.20 -10.73
N SER A 301 -12.65 5.90 -10.81
CA SER A 301 -13.48 4.81 -10.28
C SER A 301 -13.61 4.85 -8.76
N LEU A 302 -12.53 5.22 -8.04
CA LEU A 302 -12.57 5.37 -6.58
C LEU A 302 -13.37 6.60 -6.16
N GLU A 303 -13.14 7.74 -6.81
CA GLU A 303 -13.85 8.99 -6.53
C GLU A 303 -15.34 8.87 -6.81
N THR A 304 -15.72 8.30 -7.96
CA THR A 304 -17.13 8.08 -8.33
C THR A 304 -17.82 7.18 -7.31
N ALA A 305 -17.18 6.06 -6.92
CA ALA A 305 -17.77 5.14 -5.94
C ALA A 305 -17.95 5.79 -4.56
N LEU A 306 -17.05 6.67 -4.13
CA LEU A 306 -17.18 7.45 -2.90
C LEU A 306 -18.32 8.45 -2.98
N ILE A 307 -18.38 9.25 -4.06
CA ILE A 307 -19.41 10.27 -4.28
C ILE A 307 -20.81 9.64 -4.36
N GLU A 308 -20.95 8.56 -5.12
CA GLU A 308 -22.22 7.82 -5.23
C GLU A 308 -22.66 7.18 -3.90
N SER A 309 -21.71 6.93 -2.99
CA SER A 309 -21.99 6.45 -1.64
C SER A 309 -22.34 7.56 -0.65
N GLY A 310 -22.28 8.83 -1.07
CA GLY A 310 -22.66 10.01 -0.28
C GLY A 310 -21.48 10.73 0.39
N PHE A 311 -20.22 10.32 0.15
CA PHE A 311 -19.04 11.02 0.67
C PHE A 311 -18.72 12.28 -0.14
N GLU A 312 -18.21 13.29 0.56
CA GLU A 312 -17.59 14.48 -0.04
C GLU A 312 -16.07 14.30 -0.03
N ILE A 313 -15.42 14.43 -1.21
CA ILE A 313 -13.99 14.30 -1.33
C ILE A 313 -13.33 15.62 -0.89
N ILE A 314 -12.44 15.54 0.11
CA ILE A 314 -11.67 16.66 0.61
C ILE A 314 -10.33 16.77 -0.11
N LYS A 315 -9.69 15.62 -0.40
CA LYS A 315 -8.34 15.52 -0.96
C LYS A 315 -8.24 14.25 -1.80
N SER A 316 -7.61 14.34 -2.95
CA SER A 316 -7.34 13.19 -3.82
C SER A 316 -6.05 13.45 -4.57
N GLU A 317 -4.98 12.73 -4.21
CA GLU A 317 -3.64 12.97 -4.74
C GLU A 317 -2.72 11.75 -4.63
N ASN A 318 -1.64 11.74 -5.42
CA ASN A 318 -0.51 10.86 -5.14
C ASN A 318 0.29 11.45 -3.96
N ALA A 319 0.29 10.77 -2.82
CA ALA A 319 0.90 11.26 -1.58
C ALA A 319 2.44 11.22 -1.56
N SER A 320 3.08 10.65 -2.57
CA SER A 320 4.54 10.61 -2.69
C SER A 320 5.12 11.93 -3.17
N ILE A 321 6.28 12.33 -2.66
CA ILE A 321 7.08 13.45 -3.19
C ILE A 321 7.28 13.25 -4.68
N ASP A 322 6.99 14.28 -5.48
CA ASP A 322 7.01 14.28 -6.95
C ASP A 322 6.10 13.22 -7.59
N GLY A 323 5.19 12.61 -6.82
CA GLY A 323 4.33 11.52 -7.25
C GLY A 323 5.08 10.24 -7.63
N LEU A 324 6.26 9.99 -7.05
CA LEU A 324 7.11 8.84 -7.36
C LEU A 324 7.52 8.08 -6.10
N GLN A 325 7.42 6.75 -6.15
CA GLN A 325 7.92 5.82 -5.13
C GLN A 325 9.22 5.13 -5.56
N ALA A 326 9.59 5.22 -6.84
CA ALA A 326 10.76 4.54 -7.41
C ALA A 326 12.04 4.70 -6.58
N PRO A 327 12.40 5.87 -6.02
CA PRO A 327 13.62 6.01 -5.22
C PRO A 327 13.63 5.16 -3.95
N LEU A 328 12.46 5.00 -3.32
CA LEU A 328 12.29 4.16 -2.14
C LEU A 328 12.35 2.67 -2.49
N ILE A 329 11.65 2.29 -3.55
CA ILE A 329 11.54 0.90 -4.00
C ILE A 329 12.88 0.40 -4.52
N ASP A 330 13.63 1.21 -5.26
CA ASP A 330 14.96 0.84 -5.77
C ASP A 330 15.95 0.53 -4.63
N THR A 331 15.88 1.32 -3.55
CA THR A 331 16.69 1.06 -2.34
C THR A 331 16.32 -0.28 -1.70
N VAL A 332 15.02 -0.58 -1.59
CA VAL A 332 14.52 -1.85 -1.04
C VAL A 332 14.90 -3.03 -1.93
N ASP A 333 14.73 -2.88 -3.24
CA ASP A 333 15.08 -3.91 -4.22
C ASP A 333 16.58 -4.22 -4.17
N LEU A 334 17.45 -3.21 -4.07
CA LEU A 334 18.88 -3.39 -3.91
C LEU A 334 19.20 -4.20 -2.65
N TYR A 335 18.56 -3.87 -1.52
CA TYR A 335 18.72 -4.63 -0.29
C TYR A 335 18.32 -6.10 -0.47
N PHE A 336 17.15 -6.37 -1.02
CA PHE A 336 16.69 -7.75 -1.22
C PHE A 336 17.54 -8.51 -2.26
N ARG A 337 18.03 -7.85 -3.30
CA ARG A 337 18.96 -8.45 -4.25
C ARG A 337 20.29 -8.84 -3.58
N THR A 338 20.79 -8.02 -2.66
CA THR A 338 22.00 -8.33 -1.88
C THR A 338 21.74 -9.51 -0.94
N LEU A 339 20.63 -9.49 -0.18
CA LEU A 339 20.21 -10.60 0.67
C LEU A 339 20.03 -11.90 -0.11
N ARG A 340 19.49 -11.82 -1.33
CA ARG A 340 19.36 -12.96 -2.24
C ARG A 340 20.72 -13.62 -2.52
N GLN A 341 21.77 -12.85 -2.79
CA GLN A 341 23.11 -13.44 -3.05
C GLN A 341 23.62 -14.20 -1.82
N VAL A 342 23.43 -13.64 -0.63
CA VAL A 342 23.81 -14.31 0.63
C VAL A 342 23.02 -15.61 0.80
N ILE A 343 21.71 -15.58 0.64
CA ILE A 343 20.85 -16.77 0.77
C ILE A 343 21.26 -17.83 -0.25
N LEU A 344 21.49 -17.46 -1.52
CA LEU A 344 21.91 -18.42 -2.54
C LEU A 344 23.26 -19.07 -2.23
N ALA A 345 24.22 -18.32 -1.68
CA ALA A 345 25.50 -18.86 -1.22
C ALA A 345 25.30 -19.87 -0.07
N LEU A 346 24.47 -19.54 0.94
CA LEU A 346 24.16 -20.43 2.06
C LEU A 346 23.42 -21.70 1.61
N VAL A 347 22.53 -21.60 0.62
CA VAL A 347 21.89 -22.78 0.01
C VAL A 347 22.92 -23.64 -0.74
N LYS A 348 23.85 -23.03 -1.48
CA LYS A 348 24.93 -23.76 -2.17
C LYS A 348 25.86 -24.49 -1.19
N LEU A 349 26.11 -23.89 -0.04
CA LEU A 349 26.92 -24.49 1.04
C LEU A 349 26.12 -25.49 1.90
N HIS A 350 24.86 -25.80 1.56
CA HIS A 350 23.95 -26.68 2.30
C HIS A 350 23.66 -26.24 3.76
N VAL A 351 23.89 -24.95 4.07
CA VAL A 351 23.53 -24.35 5.36
C VAL A 351 22.01 -24.07 5.42
N LEU A 352 21.42 -23.66 4.30
CA LEU A 352 19.97 -23.44 4.16
C LEU A 352 19.30 -24.49 3.29
N PRO A 353 18.03 -24.84 3.58
CA PRO A 353 17.23 -25.73 2.75
C PRO A 353 17.07 -25.20 1.31
N ARG A 354 16.96 -26.11 0.33
CA ARG A 354 16.87 -25.76 -1.09
C ARG A 354 15.72 -24.83 -1.45
N HIS A 355 14.59 -24.93 -0.78
CA HIS A 355 13.40 -24.11 -1.04
C HIS A 355 13.64 -22.61 -0.77
N PHE A 356 14.61 -22.21 0.06
CA PHE A 356 14.99 -20.80 0.20
C PHE A 356 15.41 -20.17 -1.13
N LYS A 357 16.04 -20.93 -2.03
CA LYS A 357 16.35 -20.45 -3.39
C LYS A 357 15.07 -20.10 -4.16
N THR A 358 14.05 -20.94 -4.09
CA THR A 358 12.77 -20.71 -4.78
C THR A 358 12.09 -19.46 -4.22
N LEU A 359 11.98 -19.37 -2.90
CA LEU A 359 11.29 -18.27 -2.21
C LEU A 359 11.97 -16.91 -2.47
N ILE A 360 13.29 -16.83 -2.26
CA ILE A 360 14.01 -15.56 -2.44
C ILE A 360 14.08 -15.11 -3.90
N ASN A 361 14.19 -16.06 -4.84
CA ASN A 361 14.14 -15.74 -6.26
C ASN A 361 12.76 -15.17 -6.65
N ARG A 362 11.67 -15.72 -6.10
CA ARG A 362 10.32 -15.18 -6.37
C ARG A 362 10.14 -13.79 -5.78
N LEU A 363 10.60 -13.56 -4.55
CA LEU A 363 10.51 -12.26 -3.88
C LEU A 363 11.25 -11.16 -4.65
N CYS A 364 12.43 -11.46 -5.20
CA CYS A 364 13.28 -10.48 -5.89
C CYS A 364 13.02 -10.39 -7.41
N LEU A 365 11.97 -11.03 -7.93
CA LEU A 365 11.80 -11.18 -9.38
C LEU A 365 11.43 -9.85 -10.07
N ASP A 366 10.55 -9.07 -9.46
CA ASP A 366 9.82 -8.01 -10.15
C ASP A 366 10.04 -6.59 -9.57
N GLY A 367 11.00 -6.41 -8.64
CA GLY A 367 11.28 -5.11 -8.04
C GLY A 367 11.63 -4.04 -9.07
N GLN A 368 12.49 -4.35 -10.04
CA GLN A 368 12.87 -3.42 -11.11
C GLN A 368 11.72 -3.16 -12.10
N ALA A 369 10.78 -4.09 -12.25
CA ALA A 369 9.57 -3.84 -13.03
C ALA A 369 8.68 -2.77 -12.37
N PHE A 370 8.59 -2.79 -11.02
CA PHE A 370 7.89 -1.75 -10.27
C PHE A 370 8.58 -0.39 -10.44
N VAL A 371 9.90 -0.32 -10.24
CA VAL A 371 10.68 0.92 -10.41
C VAL A 371 10.44 1.52 -11.80
N LYS A 372 10.49 0.68 -12.84
CA LYS A 372 10.24 1.12 -14.22
C LYS A 372 8.81 1.63 -14.42
N MET A 373 7.83 0.87 -13.93
CA MET A 373 6.41 1.22 -14.03
C MET A 373 6.10 2.57 -13.34
N ASP A 374 6.64 2.78 -12.15
CA ASP A 374 6.47 4.01 -11.38
C ASP A 374 7.13 5.22 -12.07
N ASN A 375 8.38 5.06 -12.58
CA ASN A 375 9.07 6.08 -13.36
C ASN A 375 8.32 6.46 -14.65
N MET A 376 7.64 5.51 -15.28
CA MET A 376 6.77 5.75 -16.45
C MET A 376 5.41 6.32 -16.05
N ARG A 377 5.13 6.47 -14.75
CA ARG A 377 3.84 6.95 -14.20
C ARG A 377 2.64 6.14 -14.67
N LEU A 378 2.79 4.82 -14.79
CA LEU A 378 1.72 3.93 -15.24
C LEU A 378 0.76 3.55 -14.11
N ALA A 379 1.28 3.42 -12.90
CA ALA A 379 0.51 3.08 -11.71
C ALA A 379 1.28 3.52 -10.46
N THR A 380 0.57 3.61 -9.34
CA THR A 380 1.16 3.94 -8.03
C THR A 380 0.46 3.15 -6.93
N THR A 381 1.14 2.85 -5.83
CA THR A 381 0.52 2.33 -4.59
C THR A 381 0.33 3.42 -3.53
N SER A 382 0.65 4.66 -3.87
CA SER A 382 0.59 5.80 -2.94
C SER A 382 -0.53 6.80 -3.26
N TYR A 383 -1.59 6.37 -3.95
CA TYR A 383 -2.73 7.24 -4.18
C TYR A 383 -3.57 7.34 -2.91
N SER A 384 -3.74 8.57 -2.43
CA SER A 384 -4.44 8.86 -1.17
C SER A 384 -5.69 9.69 -1.42
N ILE A 385 -6.79 9.27 -0.82
CA ILE A 385 -8.06 10.01 -0.82
C ILE A 385 -8.49 10.24 0.62
N ILE A 386 -8.78 11.49 0.95
CA ILE A 386 -9.48 11.88 2.18
C ILE A 386 -10.87 12.31 1.79
N ALA A 387 -11.89 11.70 2.40
CA ALA A 387 -13.28 12.07 2.18
C ALA A 387 -14.01 12.22 3.51
N GLN A 388 -15.18 12.83 3.49
CA GLN A 388 -15.98 13.09 4.68
C GLN A 388 -17.42 12.69 4.46
N LYS A 389 -18.04 12.04 5.46
CA LYS A 389 -19.48 11.90 5.53
C LYS A 389 -20.06 13.28 5.93
N PRO A 390 -20.98 13.86 5.14
CA PRO A 390 -21.61 15.14 5.48
C PRO A 390 -22.19 15.14 6.90
N ARG A 391 -22.21 16.30 7.53
CA ARG A 391 -23.01 16.49 8.75
C ARG A 391 -24.46 16.59 8.34
N ALA A 392 -25.33 15.87 9.02
CA ALA A 392 -26.77 15.94 8.81
C ALA A 392 -27.31 17.34 9.15
#